data_0367c1838b8c1e980721cc6bbef37f95
#
_entry.id   0367c1838b8c1e980721cc6bbef37f95
#
_cell.length_a   1.000
_cell.length_b   1.000
_cell.length_c   1.000
_cell.angle_alpha   90.00
_cell.angle_beta   90.00
_cell.angle_gamma   90.00
#
_symmetry.space_group_name_H-M   'P 1'
#
loop_
_entity.id
_entity.type
_entity.pdbx_description
1 polymer ?
#
loop_
_entity_poly.entity_id
_entity_poly.type
_entity_poly.pdbx_seq_one_letter_code
_entity_poly.pdbx_strand_id
1 'polypeptide(L)'
;FLIPCRQGSFQNTYLETALSAWDKEQIAFLPVLVEGKNGKKICITEADLMNYPGMYVKHGEHGYSLDGIFAAYPKTIVDEVRGLKGGVKSREPYIARVEGNTAFPWRVMVIAKDDAELLCNDMVYKLATPAQFTDFSWIKPGKVAWDWWNDWNLYNVDFRAGINNETYKYYIDFASKFGIEYVILDEGWAVPGKADLFEVIPEIDLKELISYAKSKNVDLIL
;
A
#
# COMPACT_ATOMS: atom_id res chain seq x y z
N PHE A 1 8.07 16.00 -15.62
CA PHE A 1 7.73 15.53 -14.29
C PHE A 1 6.63 14.50 -14.38
N LEU A 2 6.84 13.33 -13.78
CA LEU A 2 5.78 12.40 -13.44
C LEU A 2 5.47 12.59 -11.97
N ILE A 3 4.30 13.16 -11.69
CA ILE A 3 3.86 13.46 -10.33
C ILE A 3 2.72 12.53 -10.00
N PRO A 4 2.85 11.65 -9.00
CA PRO A 4 1.73 10.88 -8.52
C PRO A 4 0.76 11.82 -7.77
N CYS A 5 -0.39 12.06 -8.40
CA CYS A 5 -1.44 12.91 -7.83
C CYS A 5 -2.58 12.07 -7.30
N ARG A 6 -3.08 12.43 -6.13
CA ARG A 6 -4.30 11.83 -5.60
C ARG A 6 -5.52 12.41 -6.32
N GLN A 7 -6.12 11.64 -7.19
CA GLN A 7 -7.38 11.99 -7.87
C GLN A 7 -8.53 11.05 -7.45
N GLY A 8 -8.75 10.89 -6.17
CA GLY A 8 -9.94 10.19 -5.67
C GLY A 8 -10.04 8.69 -6.03
N SER A 9 -8.99 8.08 -6.57
CA SER A 9 -8.91 6.66 -6.89
C SER A 9 -7.78 5.99 -6.12
N PHE A 10 -7.94 4.72 -5.76
CA PHE A 10 -6.87 3.90 -5.18
C PHE A 10 -5.74 3.63 -6.19
N GLN A 11 -6.04 3.66 -7.47
CA GLN A 11 -5.07 3.57 -8.56
C GLN A 11 -4.84 4.96 -9.13
N ASN A 12 -3.78 5.60 -8.67
CA ASN A 12 -3.46 6.95 -9.12
C ASN A 12 -2.87 6.95 -10.53
N THR A 13 -3.36 7.83 -11.36
CA THR A 13 -2.69 8.20 -12.59
C THR A 13 -1.57 9.18 -12.28
N TYR A 14 -0.50 9.12 -13.06
CA TYR A 14 0.57 10.11 -12.98
C TYR A 14 0.19 11.35 -13.78
N LEU A 15 0.53 12.53 -13.24
CA LEU A 15 0.48 13.79 -13.97
C LEU A 15 1.87 14.08 -14.53
N GLU A 16 1.97 14.14 -15.86
CA GLU A 16 3.16 14.62 -16.54
C GLU A 16 3.00 16.13 -16.79
N THR A 17 3.89 16.93 -16.23
CA THR A 17 3.81 18.39 -16.33
C THR A 17 5.19 19.04 -16.25
N ALA A 18 5.30 20.24 -16.83
CA ALA A 18 6.46 21.09 -16.58
C ALA A 18 6.43 21.62 -15.14
N LEU A 19 7.60 21.77 -14.50
CA LEU A 19 7.65 22.29 -13.14
C LEU A 19 7.01 23.67 -13.03
N SER A 20 7.18 24.52 -14.05
CA SER A 20 6.57 25.85 -14.12
C SER A 20 5.04 25.86 -14.24
N ALA A 21 4.45 24.76 -14.64
CA ALA A 21 2.99 24.56 -14.77
C ALA A 21 2.38 23.76 -13.62
N TRP A 22 3.20 23.29 -12.69
CA TRP A 22 2.70 22.56 -11.53
C TRP A 22 2.03 23.51 -10.54
N ASP A 23 0.80 23.19 -10.16
CA ASP A 23 0.03 23.96 -9.19
C ASP A 23 0.75 23.97 -7.83
N LYS A 24 0.98 25.16 -7.29
CA LYS A 24 1.68 25.35 -6.01
C LYS A 24 0.95 24.78 -4.80
N GLU A 25 -0.35 24.66 -4.89
CA GLU A 25 -1.18 24.05 -3.83
C GLU A 25 -1.24 22.53 -3.92
N GLN A 26 -0.83 21.97 -5.05
CA GLN A 26 -0.82 20.53 -5.25
C GLN A 26 0.42 19.88 -4.65
N ILE A 27 0.21 18.83 -3.86
CA ILE A 27 1.29 18.00 -3.31
C ILE A 27 1.42 16.70 -4.09
N ALA A 28 2.64 16.20 -4.18
CA ALA A 28 2.94 14.87 -4.71
C ALA A 28 3.48 13.97 -3.60
N PHE A 29 3.10 12.70 -3.62
CA PHE A 29 3.75 11.69 -2.79
C PHE A 29 4.88 11.00 -3.55
N LEU A 30 5.79 10.41 -2.84
CA LEU A 30 6.97 9.76 -3.42
C LEU A 30 6.62 8.38 -4.02
N PRO A 31 7.37 7.93 -5.03
CA PRO A 31 8.51 8.61 -5.66
C PRO A 31 8.08 9.69 -6.67
N VAL A 32 8.87 10.75 -6.79
CA VAL A 32 8.70 11.80 -7.81
C VAL A 32 9.81 11.67 -8.85
N LEU A 33 9.42 11.61 -10.12
CA LEU A 33 10.36 11.57 -11.24
C LEU A 33 10.50 12.94 -11.89
N VAL A 34 11.74 13.35 -12.09
CA VAL A 34 12.09 14.63 -12.73
C VAL A 34 13.00 14.37 -13.91
N GLU A 35 12.65 14.91 -15.07
CA GLU A 35 13.55 14.95 -16.22
C GLU A 35 14.22 16.33 -16.30
N GLY A 36 15.55 16.32 -16.27
CA GLY A 36 16.36 17.51 -16.44
C GLY A 36 16.50 17.93 -17.90
N LYS A 37 16.85 19.18 -18.17
CA LYS A 37 17.03 19.73 -19.53
C LYS A 37 18.06 18.96 -20.39
N ASN A 38 18.98 18.25 -19.75
CA ASN A 38 20.03 17.46 -20.41
C ASN A 38 19.65 15.98 -20.57
N GLY A 39 18.37 15.64 -20.41
CA GLY A 39 17.86 14.28 -20.50
C GLY A 39 18.14 13.39 -19.26
N LYS A 40 18.85 13.89 -18.25
CA LYS A 40 19.07 13.14 -17.01
C LYS A 40 17.75 12.93 -16.28
N LYS A 41 17.62 11.73 -15.72
CA LYS A 41 16.47 11.33 -14.91
C LYS A 41 16.83 11.43 -13.44
N ILE A 42 15.90 11.97 -12.66
CA ILE A 42 16.07 12.12 -11.21
C ILE A 42 14.86 11.51 -10.54
N CYS A 43 15.09 10.58 -9.62
CA CYS A 43 14.04 10.04 -8.76
C CYS A 43 14.25 10.57 -7.34
N ILE A 44 13.24 11.22 -6.81
CA ILE A 44 13.21 11.67 -5.41
C ILE A 44 12.37 10.67 -4.64
N THR A 45 12.95 10.07 -3.60
CA THR A 45 12.29 9.05 -2.78
C THR A 45 12.85 9.05 -1.35
N GLU A 46 12.45 8.06 -0.57
CA GLU A 46 12.92 7.83 0.79
C GLU A 46 13.43 6.39 0.93
N ALA A 47 14.30 6.18 1.89
CA ALA A 47 14.71 4.85 2.33
C ALA A 47 14.72 4.80 3.86
N ASP A 48 14.54 3.59 4.40
CA ASP A 48 14.55 3.34 5.84
C ASP A 48 13.52 4.18 6.62
N LEU A 49 12.32 4.29 6.09
CA LEU A 49 11.22 5.05 6.69
C LEU A 49 10.62 4.26 7.87
N MET A 50 11.26 4.38 9.03
CA MET A 50 10.88 3.71 10.27
C MET A 50 10.44 4.74 11.31
N ASN A 51 9.20 4.61 11.81
CA ASN A 51 8.64 5.41 12.91
C ASN A 51 8.81 6.93 12.76
N TYR A 52 8.75 7.43 11.52
CA TYR A 52 8.89 8.84 11.21
C TYR A 52 7.92 9.22 10.07
N PRO A 53 7.43 10.48 10.01
CA PRO A 53 6.54 10.91 8.92
C PRO A 53 7.20 10.80 7.55
N GLY A 54 6.47 10.24 6.60
CA GLY A 54 6.86 10.21 5.20
C GLY A 54 6.84 11.61 4.58
N MET A 55 7.74 11.84 3.62
CA MET A 55 7.86 13.10 2.91
C MET A 55 6.89 13.16 1.73
N TYR A 56 6.28 14.32 1.57
CA TYR A 56 5.62 14.75 0.33
C TYR A 56 6.47 15.83 -0.32
N VAL A 57 6.19 16.11 -1.58
CA VAL A 57 6.88 17.16 -2.33
C VAL A 57 5.86 18.13 -2.89
N LYS A 58 6.17 19.42 -2.84
CA LYS A 58 5.40 20.48 -3.51
C LYS A 58 6.31 21.36 -4.34
N HIS A 59 5.71 22.19 -5.20
CA HIS A 59 6.43 23.25 -5.89
C HIS A 59 7.00 24.24 -4.87
N GLY A 60 8.29 24.54 -4.96
CA GLY A 60 8.94 25.50 -4.07
C GLY A 60 8.59 26.95 -4.42
N GLU A 61 8.87 27.87 -3.50
CA GLU A 61 8.55 29.29 -3.65
C GLU A 61 9.47 29.97 -4.67
N HIS A 62 10.66 29.45 -4.88
CA HIS A 62 11.69 30.09 -5.71
C HIS A 62 11.96 29.31 -7.00
N GLY A 63 11.55 29.87 -8.13
CA GLY A 63 11.91 29.41 -9.47
C GLY A 63 11.52 27.95 -9.75
N TYR A 64 12.51 27.10 -9.98
CA TYR A 64 12.34 25.66 -10.26
C TYR A 64 12.71 24.80 -9.06
N SER A 65 12.39 25.23 -7.84
CA SER A 65 12.65 24.48 -6.63
C SER A 65 11.52 23.52 -6.29
N LEU A 66 11.86 22.49 -5.52
CA LEU A 66 10.94 21.55 -4.89
C LEU A 66 11.17 21.60 -3.39
N ASP A 67 10.07 21.67 -2.63
CA ASP A 67 10.10 21.67 -1.18
C ASP A 67 9.57 20.33 -0.65
N GLY A 68 10.34 19.71 0.25
CA GLY A 68 9.85 18.56 1.02
C GLY A 68 8.92 19.03 2.13
N ILE A 69 7.74 18.42 2.24
CA ILE A 69 6.77 18.74 3.25
C ILE A 69 6.34 17.49 4.01
N PHE A 70 5.87 17.66 5.23
CA PHE A 70 5.48 16.58 6.13
C PHE A 70 4.14 16.89 6.77
N ALA A 71 3.33 15.83 6.99
CA ALA A 71 2.12 15.96 7.77
C ALA A 71 2.47 16.26 9.23
N ALA A 72 1.92 17.32 9.78
CA ALA A 72 2.08 17.64 11.19
C ALA A 72 1.42 16.57 12.08
N TYR A 73 1.95 16.34 13.28
CA TYR A 73 1.53 15.29 14.19
C TYR A 73 0.04 15.43 14.56
N PRO A 74 -0.75 14.35 14.56
CA PRO A 74 -2.15 14.41 14.94
C PRO A 74 -2.31 14.80 16.41
N LYS A 75 -3.10 15.84 16.69
CA LYS A 75 -3.46 16.27 18.04
C LYS A 75 -4.78 15.66 18.48
N THR A 76 -5.79 15.80 17.63
CA THR A 76 -7.13 15.25 17.86
C THR A 76 -7.51 14.38 16.69
N ILE A 77 -7.88 13.15 17.00
CA ILE A 77 -8.38 12.17 16.03
C ILE A 77 -9.88 12.05 16.24
N VAL A 78 -10.65 12.01 15.18
CA VAL A 78 -12.07 11.66 15.23
C VAL A 78 -12.21 10.15 15.06
N ASP A 79 -13.10 9.57 15.87
CA ASP A 79 -13.22 8.13 15.99
C ASP A 79 -13.72 7.47 14.70
N GLU A 80 -14.42 8.21 13.85
CA GLU A 80 -14.99 7.64 12.64
C GLU A 80 -15.14 8.66 11.49
N VAL A 81 -14.61 8.32 10.31
CA VAL A 81 -14.92 8.96 9.04
C VAL A 81 -15.29 7.85 8.06
N ARG A 82 -16.55 7.77 7.65
CA ARG A 82 -17.10 6.75 6.73
C ARG A 82 -16.86 5.31 7.20
N GLY A 83 -17.04 5.03 8.50
CA GLY A 83 -16.77 3.71 9.06
C GLY A 83 -15.29 3.39 9.30
N LEU A 84 -14.37 4.26 8.90
CA LEU A 84 -12.94 4.11 9.14
C LEU A 84 -12.51 4.96 10.35
N LYS A 85 -11.83 4.34 11.31
CA LYS A 85 -11.24 5.06 12.43
C LYS A 85 -10.03 5.89 11.96
N GLY A 86 -9.91 7.13 12.44
CA GLY A 86 -8.66 7.85 12.34
C GLY A 86 -8.64 9.12 11.49
N GLY A 87 -9.76 9.82 11.31
CA GLY A 87 -9.73 11.17 10.74
C GLY A 87 -9.00 12.17 11.66
N VAL A 88 -8.06 12.95 11.14
CA VAL A 88 -7.33 13.98 11.91
C VAL A 88 -8.14 15.27 11.94
N LYS A 89 -8.65 15.67 13.12
CA LYS A 89 -9.40 16.92 13.32
C LYS A 89 -8.49 18.12 13.54
N SER A 90 -7.42 17.96 14.29
CA SER A 90 -6.44 19.02 14.54
C SER A 90 -5.03 18.43 14.64
N ARG A 91 -4.02 19.29 14.41
CA ARG A 91 -2.62 18.89 14.40
C ARG A 91 -1.80 19.74 15.36
N GLU A 92 -0.70 19.17 15.83
CA GLU A 92 0.31 19.87 16.62
C GLU A 92 1.21 20.72 15.70
N PRO A 93 1.96 21.71 16.26
CA PRO A 93 2.89 22.55 15.48
C PRO A 93 4.24 21.86 15.18
N TYR A 94 4.32 20.54 15.31
CA TYR A 94 5.51 19.73 15.01
C TYR A 94 5.12 18.47 14.24
N ILE A 95 6.08 17.84 13.56
CA ILE A 95 5.85 16.63 12.74
C ILE A 95 6.06 15.33 13.51
N ALA A 96 6.98 15.33 14.50
CA ALA A 96 7.28 14.17 15.33
C ALA A 96 7.83 14.62 16.69
N ARG A 97 7.69 13.77 17.70
CA ARG A 97 8.46 13.79 18.93
C ARG A 97 9.37 12.60 18.96
N VAL A 98 10.63 12.83 19.22
CA VAL A 98 11.64 11.77 19.35
C VAL A 98 12.32 11.89 20.70
N GLU A 99 12.65 10.76 21.32
CA GLU A 99 13.36 10.71 22.59
C GLU A 99 14.78 10.20 22.34
N GLY A 100 15.76 10.87 22.95
CA GLY A 100 17.16 10.46 22.86
C GLY A 100 17.73 10.49 21.44
N ASN A 101 18.61 9.55 21.17
CA ASN A 101 19.21 9.37 19.86
C ASN A 101 18.25 8.59 18.93
N THR A 102 17.90 9.21 17.82
CA THR A 102 16.99 8.62 16.82
C THR A 102 17.63 8.68 15.44
N ALA A 103 17.55 7.57 14.71
CA ALA A 103 17.86 7.56 13.29
C ALA A 103 16.68 8.14 12.49
N PHE A 104 17.00 8.95 11.50
CA PHE A 104 16.01 9.52 10.59
C PHE A 104 16.03 8.78 9.26
N PRO A 105 14.89 8.73 8.55
CA PRO A 105 14.86 8.19 7.19
C PRO A 105 15.80 8.94 6.25
N TRP A 106 16.34 8.22 5.28
CA TRP A 106 17.10 8.81 4.21
C TRP A 106 16.18 9.56 3.23
N ARG A 107 16.58 10.78 2.84
CA ARG A 107 16.01 11.48 1.71
C ARG A 107 16.92 11.24 0.52
N VAL A 108 16.39 10.47 -0.44
CA VAL A 108 17.21 9.90 -1.53
C VAL A 108 16.91 10.62 -2.83
N MET A 109 17.96 11.04 -3.50
CA MET A 109 17.90 11.59 -4.85
C MET A 109 18.77 10.74 -5.77
N VAL A 110 18.14 9.89 -6.56
CA VAL A 110 18.84 9.08 -7.56
C VAL A 110 18.95 9.87 -8.85
N ILE A 111 20.18 10.05 -9.37
CA ILE A 111 20.43 10.73 -10.63
C ILE A 111 20.97 9.72 -11.62
N ALA A 112 20.24 9.49 -12.71
CA ALA A 112 20.55 8.53 -13.76
C ALA A 112 20.68 9.23 -15.12
N LYS A 113 21.44 8.62 -16.00
CA LYS A 113 21.62 9.12 -17.38
C LYS A 113 20.40 8.86 -18.26
N ASP A 114 19.66 7.77 -17.97
CA ASP A 114 18.48 7.31 -18.71
C ASP A 114 17.52 6.52 -17.79
N ASP A 115 16.38 6.13 -18.33
CA ASP A 115 15.37 5.40 -17.60
C ASP A 115 15.79 3.98 -17.22
N ALA A 116 16.62 3.33 -18.04
CA ALA A 116 17.11 1.98 -17.76
C ALA A 116 18.03 1.96 -16.53
N GLU A 117 18.94 2.95 -16.42
CA GLU A 117 19.79 3.11 -15.25
C GLU A 117 18.98 3.42 -13.99
N LEU A 118 17.93 4.23 -14.13
CA LEU A 118 17.03 4.52 -13.01
C LEU A 118 16.30 3.27 -12.52
N LEU A 119 15.77 2.47 -13.45
CA LEU A 119 15.04 1.24 -13.15
C LEU A 119 15.92 0.19 -12.45
N CYS A 120 17.19 0.11 -12.83
CA CYS A 120 18.14 -0.83 -12.24
C CYS A 120 18.82 -0.31 -10.95
N ASN A 121 18.38 0.83 -10.41
CA ASN A 121 18.99 1.42 -9.23
C ASN A 121 18.53 0.72 -7.94
N ASP A 122 19.49 0.36 -7.10
CA ASP A 122 19.26 -0.35 -5.83
C ASP A 122 19.59 0.48 -4.58
N MET A 123 19.69 1.80 -4.72
CA MET A 123 20.11 2.69 -3.63
C MET A 123 19.19 2.61 -2.40
N VAL A 124 17.87 2.47 -2.61
CA VAL A 124 16.90 2.34 -1.51
C VAL A 124 17.21 1.10 -0.65
N TYR A 125 17.53 -0.02 -1.29
CA TYR A 125 17.92 -1.25 -0.58
C TYR A 125 19.27 -1.12 0.14
N LYS A 126 20.24 -0.42 -0.43
CA LYS A 126 21.55 -0.19 0.17
C LYS A 126 21.50 0.71 1.40
N LEU A 127 20.53 1.63 1.45
CA LEU A 127 20.35 2.56 2.57
C LEU A 127 19.39 2.03 3.63
N ALA A 128 18.64 0.98 3.34
CA ALA A 128 17.71 0.38 4.28
C ALA A 128 18.45 -0.34 5.41
N THR A 129 17.83 -0.34 6.58
CA THR A 129 18.26 -1.18 7.70
C THR A 129 18.30 -2.64 7.26
N PRO A 130 19.37 -3.39 7.51
CA PRO A 130 19.46 -4.80 7.15
C PRO A 130 18.30 -5.61 7.74
N ALA A 131 17.86 -6.63 7.00
CA ALA A 131 16.83 -7.54 7.47
C ALA A 131 17.24 -8.19 8.79
N GLN A 132 16.33 -8.22 9.76
CA GLN A 132 16.56 -8.83 11.08
C GLN A 132 16.45 -10.36 11.05
N PHE A 133 15.82 -10.90 10.00
CA PHE A 133 15.67 -12.33 9.78
C PHE A 133 16.69 -12.83 8.77
N THR A 134 17.20 -14.00 8.99
CA THR A 134 18.15 -14.67 8.08
C THR A 134 17.52 -15.84 7.33
N ASP A 135 16.39 -16.37 7.84
CA ASP A 135 15.63 -17.43 7.19
C ASP A 135 14.32 -16.88 6.63
N PHE A 136 14.18 -16.95 5.31
CA PHE A 136 13.00 -16.55 4.55
C PHE A 136 12.31 -17.76 3.87
N SER A 137 12.70 -18.98 4.21
CA SER A 137 12.18 -20.21 3.59
C SER A 137 10.66 -20.42 3.80
N TRP A 138 10.10 -19.76 4.80
CA TRP A 138 8.66 -19.77 5.07
C TRP A 138 7.84 -18.92 4.09
N ILE A 139 8.46 -17.96 3.39
CA ILE A 139 7.81 -17.14 2.38
C ILE A 139 7.66 -17.98 1.11
N LYS A 140 6.42 -18.22 0.72
CA LYS A 140 6.09 -18.97 -0.51
C LYS A 140 5.34 -18.02 -1.45
N PRO A 141 6.02 -17.46 -2.45
CA PRO A 141 5.36 -16.65 -3.48
C PRO A 141 4.36 -17.49 -4.27
N GLY A 142 3.25 -16.90 -4.65
CA GLY A 142 2.23 -17.58 -5.43
C GLY A 142 1.18 -16.63 -6.00
N LYS A 143 0.28 -17.17 -6.80
CA LYS A 143 -0.88 -16.48 -7.34
C LYS A 143 -2.01 -16.50 -6.31
N VAL A 144 -2.79 -15.43 -6.28
CA VAL A 144 -3.93 -15.27 -5.37
C VAL A 144 -5.21 -15.12 -6.16
N ALA A 145 -6.24 -15.91 -5.84
CA ALA A 145 -7.60 -15.62 -6.24
C ALA A 145 -8.22 -14.65 -5.22
N TRP A 146 -8.68 -13.50 -5.70
CA TRP A 146 -9.19 -12.41 -4.88
C TRP A 146 -10.67 -12.19 -5.11
N ASP A 147 -11.47 -12.41 -4.06
CA ASP A 147 -12.93 -12.39 -4.09
C ASP A 147 -13.51 -10.99 -4.31
N TRP A 148 -12.93 -9.97 -3.68
CA TRP A 148 -13.41 -8.60 -3.73
C TRP A 148 -13.37 -7.99 -5.14
N TRP A 149 -12.42 -8.43 -5.97
CA TRP A 149 -12.23 -7.87 -7.31
C TRP A 149 -13.47 -7.99 -8.22
N ASN A 150 -14.32 -8.97 -8.00
CA ASN A 150 -15.60 -9.14 -8.68
C ASN A 150 -16.79 -9.06 -7.72
N ASP A 151 -16.63 -8.36 -6.60
CA ASP A 151 -17.69 -8.08 -5.62
C ASP A 151 -18.35 -9.36 -5.09
N TRP A 152 -17.52 -10.38 -4.76
CA TRP A 152 -17.93 -11.71 -4.30
C TRP A 152 -18.98 -12.41 -5.19
N ASN A 153 -19.14 -11.97 -6.43
CA ASN A 153 -20.15 -12.52 -7.34
C ASN A 153 -19.68 -13.80 -8.03
N LEU A 154 -20.61 -14.73 -8.15
CA LEU A 154 -20.51 -15.94 -8.95
C LEU A 154 -21.72 -16.08 -9.85
N TYR A 155 -21.54 -16.74 -11.01
CA TYR A 155 -22.61 -17.04 -11.96
C TYR A 155 -22.77 -18.54 -12.13
N ASN A 156 -23.98 -19.00 -12.44
CA ASN A 156 -24.30 -20.40 -12.68
C ASN A 156 -24.01 -21.32 -11.49
N VAL A 157 -24.30 -20.85 -10.28
CA VAL A 157 -24.24 -21.60 -9.02
C VAL A 157 -25.65 -21.75 -8.47
N ASP A 158 -25.89 -22.78 -7.67
CA ASP A 158 -27.16 -23.14 -7.07
C ASP A 158 -27.33 -22.57 -5.64
N PHE A 159 -26.42 -21.70 -5.23
CA PHE A 159 -26.44 -20.99 -3.95
C PHE A 159 -26.32 -19.47 -4.16
N ARG A 160 -26.62 -18.71 -3.11
CA ARG A 160 -26.45 -17.26 -3.13
C ARG A 160 -24.97 -16.90 -2.96
N ALA A 161 -24.36 -16.35 -4.01
CA ALA A 161 -22.99 -15.79 -3.93
C ALA A 161 -22.92 -14.62 -2.95
N GLY A 162 -21.77 -14.44 -2.32
CA GLY A 162 -21.52 -13.42 -1.32
C GLY A 162 -20.45 -13.88 -0.32
N ILE A 163 -20.38 -13.23 0.83
CA ILE A 163 -19.45 -13.58 1.90
C ILE A 163 -20.03 -14.76 2.69
N ASN A 164 -19.77 -15.98 2.23
CA ASN A 164 -20.24 -17.22 2.85
C ASN A 164 -19.35 -18.42 2.46
N ASN A 165 -19.48 -19.50 3.18
CA ASN A 165 -18.65 -20.70 2.99
C ASN A 165 -18.76 -21.30 1.58
N GLU A 166 -19.97 -21.32 0.99
CA GLU A 166 -20.17 -21.90 -0.35
C GLU A 166 -19.38 -21.10 -1.40
N THR A 167 -19.42 -19.78 -1.34
CA THR A 167 -18.65 -18.91 -2.25
C THR A 167 -17.16 -19.16 -2.11
N TYR A 168 -16.63 -19.21 -0.89
CA TYR A 168 -15.19 -19.42 -0.70
C TYR A 168 -14.75 -20.85 -1.09
N LYS A 169 -15.58 -21.87 -0.88
CA LYS A 169 -15.30 -23.21 -1.40
C LYS A 169 -15.22 -23.23 -2.93
N TYR A 170 -16.09 -22.47 -3.61
CA TYR A 170 -16.01 -22.32 -5.06
C TYR A 170 -14.69 -21.68 -5.50
N TYR A 171 -14.25 -20.62 -4.82
CA TYR A 171 -12.95 -19.98 -5.11
C TYR A 171 -11.79 -20.94 -4.84
N ILE A 172 -11.84 -21.72 -3.77
CA ILE A 172 -10.84 -22.76 -3.44
C ILE A 172 -10.79 -23.83 -4.53
N ASP A 173 -11.93 -24.32 -4.98
CA ASP A 173 -11.99 -25.32 -6.06
C ASP A 173 -11.45 -24.77 -7.37
N PHE A 174 -11.77 -23.52 -7.70
CA PHE A 174 -11.21 -22.83 -8.84
C PHE A 174 -9.69 -22.68 -8.72
N ALA A 175 -9.21 -22.22 -7.59
CA ALA A 175 -7.79 -22.05 -7.32
C ALA A 175 -7.03 -23.39 -7.47
N SER A 176 -7.53 -24.44 -6.85
CA SER A 176 -6.98 -25.80 -6.98
C SER A 176 -6.94 -26.30 -8.42
N LYS A 177 -8.03 -26.10 -9.16
CA LYS A 177 -8.14 -26.54 -10.56
C LYS A 177 -7.15 -25.85 -11.49
N PHE A 178 -6.85 -24.58 -11.24
CA PHE A 178 -5.99 -23.76 -12.12
C PHE A 178 -4.58 -23.54 -11.57
N GLY A 179 -4.20 -24.22 -10.50
CA GLY A 179 -2.86 -24.11 -9.91
C GLY A 179 -2.59 -22.71 -9.35
N ILE A 180 -3.59 -22.14 -8.67
CA ILE A 180 -3.48 -20.92 -7.90
C ILE A 180 -3.23 -21.31 -6.45
N GLU A 181 -2.17 -20.79 -5.85
CA GLU A 181 -1.68 -21.21 -4.55
C GLU A 181 -2.55 -20.71 -3.39
N TYR A 182 -3.18 -19.53 -3.57
CA TYR A 182 -3.87 -18.83 -2.48
C TYR A 182 -5.26 -18.36 -2.86
N VAL A 183 -6.14 -18.31 -1.86
CA VAL A 183 -7.38 -17.53 -1.90
C VAL A 183 -7.33 -16.53 -0.77
N ILE A 184 -7.57 -15.26 -1.08
CA ILE A 184 -7.68 -14.20 -0.06
C ILE A 184 -9.15 -13.97 0.27
N LEU A 185 -9.45 -13.91 1.57
CA LEU A 185 -10.72 -13.43 2.10
C LEU A 185 -10.53 -11.94 2.41
N ASP A 186 -11.13 -11.08 1.59
CA ASP A 186 -11.10 -9.63 1.80
C ASP A 186 -12.04 -9.23 2.94
N GLU A 187 -12.42 -7.99 3.05
CA GLU A 187 -13.27 -7.49 4.13
C GLU A 187 -14.64 -8.21 4.23
N GLY A 188 -15.21 -8.21 5.42
CA GLY A 188 -16.58 -8.66 5.67
C GLY A 188 -16.73 -10.07 6.23
N TRP A 189 -15.70 -10.91 6.24
CA TRP A 189 -15.73 -12.24 6.86
C TRP A 189 -15.61 -12.19 8.39
N ALA A 190 -15.00 -11.15 8.94
CA ALA A 190 -14.90 -10.90 10.39
C ALA A 190 -16.01 -9.96 10.87
N VAL A 191 -16.32 -10.00 12.17
CA VAL A 191 -17.35 -9.15 12.77
C VAL A 191 -16.96 -7.66 12.65
N PRO A 192 -17.78 -6.81 12.02
CA PRO A 192 -17.45 -5.41 11.80
C PRO A 192 -17.20 -4.64 13.10
N GLY A 193 -16.19 -3.76 13.07
CA GLY A 193 -15.84 -2.89 14.20
C GLY A 193 -15.08 -3.57 15.34
N LYS A 194 -14.78 -4.85 15.23
CA LYS A 194 -13.90 -5.58 16.15
C LYS A 194 -12.59 -5.91 15.44
N ALA A 195 -11.47 -5.62 16.09
CA ALA A 195 -10.15 -6.01 15.58
C ALA A 195 -9.77 -7.41 16.13
N ASP A 196 -10.66 -8.38 15.95
CA ASP A 196 -10.48 -9.74 16.41
C ASP A 196 -10.70 -10.72 15.24
N LEU A 197 -9.61 -11.34 14.79
CA LEU A 197 -9.63 -12.32 13.70
C LEU A 197 -10.28 -13.67 14.08
N PHE A 198 -10.61 -13.90 15.34
CA PHE A 198 -11.30 -15.08 15.81
C PHE A 198 -12.82 -14.90 15.88
N GLU A 199 -13.32 -13.66 15.78
CA GLU A 199 -14.75 -13.38 15.71
C GLU A 199 -15.19 -13.21 14.24
N VAL A 200 -15.72 -14.29 13.69
CA VAL A 200 -16.24 -14.35 12.31
C VAL A 200 -17.75 -14.12 12.27
N ILE A 201 -18.27 -13.68 11.12
CA ILE A 201 -19.72 -13.60 10.91
C ILE A 201 -20.36 -15.00 10.88
N PRO A 202 -21.67 -15.14 11.15
CA PRO A 202 -22.35 -16.45 11.20
C PRO A 202 -22.29 -17.25 9.90
N GLU A 203 -22.15 -16.58 8.76
CA GLU A 203 -22.09 -17.18 7.43
C GLU A 203 -20.72 -17.80 7.09
N ILE A 204 -19.72 -17.60 7.97
CA ILE A 204 -18.35 -18.09 7.79
C ILE A 204 -17.99 -19.09 8.89
N ASP A 205 -17.67 -20.32 8.51
CA ASP A 205 -16.91 -21.26 9.31
C ASP A 205 -15.45 -21.32 8.82
N LEU A 206 -14.61 -20.51 9.46
CA LEU A 206 -13.21 -20.39 9.07
C LEU A 206 -12.43 -21.71 9.25
N LYS A 207 -12.78 -22.52 10.25
CA LYS A 207 -12.12 -23.82 10.49
C LYS A 207 -12.45 -24.82 9.38
N GLU A 208 -13.71 -24.83 8.95
CA GLU A 208 -14.12 -25.63 7.80
C GLU A 208 -13.40 -25.18 6.53
N LEU A 209 -13.35 -23.88 6.25
CA LEU A 209 -12.67 -23.32 5.07
C LEU A 209 -11.17 -23.65 5.05
N ILE A 210 -10.48 -23.51 6.18
CA ILE A 210 -9.06 -23.88 6.30
C ILE A 210 -8.85 -25.37 6.00
N SER A 211 -9.70 -26.22 6.57
CA SER A 211 -9.61 -27.67 6.35
C SER A 211 -9.90 -28.04 4.90
N TYR A 212 -10.88 -27.40 4.30
CA TYR A 212 -11.24 -27.58 2.90
C TYR A 212 -10.12 -27.13 1.96
N ALA A 213 -9.58 -25.93 2.16
CA ALA A 213 -8.48 -25.39 1.36
C ALA A 213 -7.24 -26.30 1.41
N LYS A 214 -6.86 -26.77 2.61
CA LYS A 214 -5.76 -27.73 2.78
C LYS A 214 -6.00 -29.02 2.01
N SER A 215 -7.22 -29.54 1.98
CA SER A 215 -7.56 -30.76 1.22
C SER A 215 -7.41 -30.57 -0.30
N LYS A 216 -7.41 -29.32 -0.75
CA LYS A 216 -7.29 -28.91 -2.16
C LYS A 216 -5.89 -28.39 -2.52
N ASN A 217 -4.93 -28.40 -1.59
CA ASN A 217 -3.60 -27.78 -1.71
C ASN A 217 -3.66 -26.28 -2.02
N VAL A 218 -4.57 -25.57 -1.40
CA VAL A 218 -4.74 -24.12 -1.47
C VAL A 218 -4.59 -23.55 -0.07
N ASP A 219 -3.86 -22.46 0.09
CA ASP A 219 -3.74 -21.76 1.35
C ASP A 219 -4.67 -20.52 1.38
N LEU A 220 -5.14 -20.15 2.57
CA LEU A 220 -5.99 -18.97 2.75
C LEU A 220 -5.16 -17.80 3.30
N ILE A 221 -5.48 -16.62 2.81
CA ILE A 221 -4.97 -15.32 3.31
C ILE A 221 -6.15 -14.56 3.92
N LEU A 222 -5.95 -14.03 5.14
CA LEU A 222 -6.94 -13.28 5.90
C LEU A 222 -6.49 -11.84 6.10
#